data_c76a8297e6913cc141a3c102271ffb30
#
_entry.id   c76a8297e6913cc141a3c102271ffb30
#
_cell.length_a   1.000
_cell.length_b   1.000
_cell.length_c   1.000
_cell.angle_alpha   90.00
_cell.angle_beta   90.00
_cell.angle_gamma   90.00
#
_symmetry.space_group_name_H-M   'P 1'
#
loop_
_entity.id
_entity.type
_entity.pdbx_description
1 polymer ?
#
loop_
_entity_poly.entity_id
_entity_poly.type
_entity_poly.pdbx_seq_one_letter_code
_entity_poly.pdbx_strand_id
1 'polypeptide(L)' 'MAKAISVRLDDDAQRALRVLEASGLTMSEAIRSSLLASAERLNRRRVLAAEAAALEADEDDRKEMLSIAELMESIRAPR' A
#
# COMPACT_ATOMS: atom_id res chain seq x y z
N MET A 1 -18.88 19.29 -4.16
CA MET A 1 -18.73 20.25 -5.28
C MET A 1 -17.54 19.90 -6.13
N ALA A 2 -17.71 19.90 -7.43
CA ALA A 2 -16.62 19.64 -8.35
C ALA A 2 -15.72 20.86 -8.46
N LYS A 3 -14.42 20.65 -8.41
CA LYS A 3 -13.42 21.68 -8.56
C LYS A 3 -12.79 21.57 -9.96
N ALA A 4 -12.76 22.67 -10.71
CA ALA A 4 -12.12 22.69 -12.01
C ALA A 4 -10.60 22.78 -11.84
N ILE A 5 -9.88 21.90 -12.53
CA ILE A 5 -8.42 21.85 -12.48
C ILE A 5 -7.88 21.88 -13.90
N SER A 6 -6.83 22.65 -14.13
CA SER A 6 -6.09 22.67 -15.38
C SER A 6 -4.81 21.89 -15.22
N VAL A 7 -4.58 20.91 -16.10
CA VAL A 7 -3.39 20.06 -16.07
C VAL A 7 -2.81 19.95 -17.47
N ARG A 8 -1.49 20.05 -17.58
CA ARG A 8 -0.79 19.74 -18.83
C ARG A 8 -0.47 18.26 -18.87
N LEU A 9 -0.79 17.65 -20.00
CA LEU A 9 -0.48 16.24 -20.24
C LEU A 9 0.67 16.16 -21.24
N ASP A 10 1.68 15.37 -20.90
CA ASP A 10 2.76 15.05 -21.83
C ASP A 10 2.27 13.99 -22.85
N ASP A 11 3.13 13.62 -23.78
CA ASP A 11 2.77 12.69 -24.85
C ASP A 11 2.33 11.32 -24.31
N ASP A 12 2.98 10.83 -23.28
CA ASP A 12 2.64 9.56 -22.67
C ASP A 12 1.28 9.60 -21.99
N ALA A 13 1.00 10.67 -21.25
CA ALA A 13 -0.29 10.87 -20.60
C ALA A 13 -1.41 11.05 -21.62
N GLN A 14 -1.16 11.75 -22.70
CA GLN A 14 -2.13 11.92 -23.79
C GLN A 14 -2.46 10.58 -24.46
N ARG A 15 -1.46 9.74 -24.69
CA ARG A 15 -1.67 8.40 -25.24
C ARG A 15 -2.50 7.52 -24.31
N ALA A 16 -2.20 7.57 -23.03
CA ALA A 16 -2.97 6.86 -22.00
C ALA A 16 -4.42 7.31 -21.98
N LEU A 17 -4.64 8.62 -22.07
CA LEU A 17 -5.99 9.19 -22.14
C LEU A 17 -6.76 8.68 -23.36
N ARG A 18 -6.12 8.63 -24.52
CA ARG A 18 -6.77 8.08 -25.74
C ARG A 18 -7.15 6.62 -25.59
N VAL A 19 -6.33 5.83 -24.94
CA VAL A 19 -6.64 4.42 -24.66
C VAL A 19 -7.88 4.32 -23.78
N LEU A 20 -7.99 5.15 -22.76
CA LEU A 20 -9.13 5.16 -21.87
C LEU A 20 -10.40 5.65 -22.58
N GLU A 21 -10.29 6.67 -23.41
CA GLU A 21 -11.40 7.16 -24.22
C GLU A 21 -11.88 6.10 -25.21
N ALA A 22 -10.95 5.35 -25.80
CA ALA A 22 -11.29 4.24 -26.69
C ALA A 22 -12.06 3.14 -26.00
N SER A 23 -11.95 2.99 -24.69
CA SER A 23 -12.71 2.02 -23.91
C SER A 23 -14.15 2.47 -23.62
N GLY A 24 -14.52 3.68 -24.03
CA GLY A 24 -15.88 4.20 -23.89
C GLY A 24 -16.04 5.28 -22.83
N LEU A 25 -14.97 5.68 -22.19
CA LEU A 25 -15.01 6.74 -21.17
C LEU A 25 -14.89 8.12 -21.81
N THR A 26 -15.58 9.10 -21.24
CA THR A 26 -15.33 10.49 -21.59
C THR A 26 -13.98 10.92 -20.99
N MET A 27 -13.43 12.03 -21.47
CA MET A 27 -12.19 12.59 -20.92
C MET A 27 -12.28 12.80 -19.41
N SER A 28 -13.36 13.42 -18.95
CA SER A 28 -13.58 13.66 -17.53
C SER A 28 -13.69 12.37 -16.72
N GLU A 29 -14.41 11.39 -17.22
CA GLU A 29 -14.55 10.08 -16.58
C GLU A 29 -13.22 9.35 -16.53
N ALA A 30 -12.47 9.38 -17.61
CA ALA A 30 -11.17 8.74 -17.68
C ALA A 30 -10.20 9.34 -16.65
N ILE A 31 -10.14 10.63 -16.54
CA ILE A 31 -9.28 11.33 -15.58
C ILE A 31 -9.74 11.03 -14.16
N ARG A 32 -11.02 11.12 -13.88
CA ARG A 32 -11.58 10.85 -12.57
C ARG A 32 -11.32 9.40 -12.13
N SER A 33 -11.63 8.45 -12.98
CA SER A 33 -11.40 7.03 -12.70
C SER A 33 -9.94 6.71 -12.45
N SER A 34 -9.04 7.31 -13.24
CA SER A 34 -7.61 7.10 -13.09
C SER A 34 -7.09 7.65 -11.77
N LEU A 35 -7.56 8.82 -11.35
CA LEU A 35 -7.18 9.42 -10.08
C LEU A 35 -7.65 8.56 -8.90
N LEU A 36 -8.90 8.12 -8.94
CA LEU A 36 -9.46 7.27 -7.90
C LEU A 36 -8.71 5.94 -7.82
N ALA A 37 -8.44 5.31 -8.94
CA ALA A 37 -7.72 4.05 -9.00
C ALA A 37 -6.28 4.20 -8.49
N SER A 38 -5.61 5.29 -8.83
CA SER A 38 -4.26 5.56 -8.35
C SER A 38 -4.21 5.76 -6.84
N ALA A 39 -5.17 6.50 -6.31
CA ALA A 39 -5.28 6.74 -4.87
C ALA A 39 -5.57 5.43 -4.12
N GLU A 40 -6.44 4.58 -4.65
CA GLU A 40 -6.73 3.27 -4.08
C GLU A 40 -5.49 2.37 -4.03
N ARG A 41 -4.74 2.33 -5.13
CA ARG A 41 -3.50 1.54 -5.18
C ARG A 41 -2.50 1.99 -4.14
N LEU A 42 -2.32 3.29 -4.00
CA LEU A 42 -1.41 3.85 -3.01
C LEU A 42 -1.87 3.51 -1.59
N ASN A 43 -3.17 3.63 -1.33
CA ASN A 43 -3.74 3.32 -0.02
C ASN A 43 -3.58 1.83 0.32
N ARG A 44 -3.79 0.93 -0.62
CA ARG A 44 -3.56 -0.51 -0.43
C ARG A 44 -2.11 -0.80 -0.08
N ARG A 45 -1.18 -0.17 -0.77
CA ARG A 45 0.25 -0.34 -0.48
C ARG A 45 0.59 0.10 0.93
N ARG A 46 0.01 1.21 1.39
CA ARG A 46 0.21 1.72 2.74
C ARG A 46 -0.36 0.77 3.79
N VAL A 47 -1.54 0.25 3.55
CA VAL A 47 -2.19 -0.72 4.44
C VAL A 47 -1.35 -1.99 4.52
N LEU A 48 -0.93 -2.53 3.39
CA LEU A 48 -0.10 -3.73 3.34
C LEU A 48 1.25 -3.52 4.03
N ALA A 49 1.87 -2.38 3.82
CA ALA A 49 3.13 -2.04 4.49
C ALA A 49 2.96 -1.95 6.00
N ALA A 50 1.85 -1.35 6.46
CA ALA A 50 1.55 -1.27 7.89
C ALA A 50 1.29 -2.65 8.49
N GLU A 51 0.57 -3.52 7.78
CA GLU A 51 0.33 -4.90 8.21
C GLU A 51 1.62 -5.71 8.27
N ALA A 52 2.48 -5.57 7.27
CA ALA A 52 3.78 -6.23 7.26
C ALA A 52 4.66 -5.78 8.42
N ALA A 53 4.70 -4.48 8.70
CA ALA A 53 5.44 -3.92 9.81
C ALA A 53 4.92 -4.43 11.15
N ALA A 54 3.60 -4.54 11.30
CA ALA A 54 2.97 -5.07 12.51
C ALA A 54 3.32 -6.55 12.70
N LEU A 55 3.33 -7.34 11.64
CA LEU A 55 3.70 -8.76 11.69
C LEU A 55 5.17 -8.94 12.07
N GLU A 56 6.05 -8.12 11.52
CA GLU A 56 7.47 -8.15 11.87
C GLU A 56 7.70 -7.82 13.35
N ALA A 57 7.00 -6.82 13.85
CA ALA A 57 7.07 -6.44 15.26
C ALA A 57 6.59 -7.58 16.17
N ASP A 58 5.51 -8.26 15.81
CA ASP A 58 4.98 -9.41 16.55
C ASP A 58 5.97 -10.58 16.54
N GLU A 59 6.63 -10.84 15.44
CA GLU A 59 7.65 -11.90 15.34
C GLU A 59 8.85 -11.59 16.22
N ASP A 60 9.31 -10.36 16.21
CA ASP A 60 10.44 -9.94 17.05
C ASP A 60 10.09 -10.08 18.54
N ASP A 61 8.88 -9.70 18.93
CA ASP A 61 8.40 -9.88 20.30
C ASP A 61 8.36 -11.36 20.69
N ARG A 62 7.90 -12.24 19.83
CA ARG A 62 7.88 -13.67 20.06
C ARG A 62 9.28 -14.24 20.24
N LYS A 63 10.22 -13.82 19.41
CA LYS A 63 11.61 -14.28 19.50
C LYS A 63 12.23 -13.84 20.81
N GLU A 64 11.97 -12.62 21.26
CA GLU A 64 12.44 -12.11 22.52
C GLU A 64 11.87 -12.92 23.69
N MET A 65 10.59 -13.20 23.68
CA MET A 65 9.93 -13.99 24.71
C MET A 65 10.48 -15.40 24.77
N LEU A 66 10.73 -16.03 23.63
CA LEU A 66 11.31 -17.37 23.57
C LEU A 66 12.74 -17.38 24.11
N SER A 67 13.52 -16.39 23.79
CA SER A 67 14.89 -16.25 24.30
C SER A 67 14.94 -16.11 25.81
N ILE A 68 14.03 -15.33 26.38
CA ILE A 68 13.90 -15.15 27.82
C ILE A 68 13.47 -16.45 28.48
N ALA A 69 12.51 -17.16 27.90
CA ALA A 69 12.03 -18.44 28.41
C ALA A 69 13.13 -19.50 28.41
N GLU A 70 13.93 -19.57 27.34
CA GLU A 70 15.07 -20.46 27.25
C GLU A 70 16.13 -20.16 28.30
N LEU A 71 16.42 -18.88 28.51
CA LEU A 71 17.39 -18.45 29.52
C LEU A 71 16.90 -18.83 30.92
N MET A 72 15.64 -18.63 31.22
CA MET A 72 15.05 -18.99 32.52
C MET A 72 15.06 -20.49 32.75
N GLU A 73 14.78 -21.26 31.73
CA GLU A 73 14.82 -22.72 31.81
C GLU A 73 16.23 -23.21 32.06
N SER A 74 17.21 -22.63 31.42
CA SER A 74 18.62 -22.91 31.58
C SER A 74 19.10 -22.64 33.01
N ILE A 75 18.57 -21.65 33.68
CA ILE A 75 18.89 -21.29 35.06
C ILE A 75 18.20 -22.26 36.04
N ARG A 76 16.98 -22.72 35.71
CA ARG A 76 16.19 -23.63 36.55
C ARG A 76 16.61 -25.08 36.51
N ALA A 77 17.17 -25.50 35.39
CA ALA A 77 17.44 -26.92 35.17
C ALA A 77 18.41 -27.47 36.22
N PRO A 78 17.99 -28.39 37.07
CA PRO A 78 18.90 -29.08 38.00
C PRO A 78 19.80 -30.00 37.20
N ARG A 79 20.98 -30.16 37.64
CA ARG A 79 21.92 -31.09 37.03
C ARG A 79 21.69 -32.53 37.48
#